data_e5b67fdf86d05c07da4a2eb01735cb39
#
_entry.id   e5b67fdf86d05c07da4a2eb01735cb39
#
_cell.length_a   1.000
_cell.length_b   1.000
_cell.length_c   1.000
_cell.angle_alpha   90.00
_cell.angle_beta   90.00
_cell.angle_gamma   90.00
#
_symmetry.space_group_name_H-M   'P 1'
#
loop_
_entity.id
_entity.type
_entity.pdbx_description
1 polymer ?
#
loop_
_entity_poly.entity_id
_entity_poly.type
_entity_poly.pdbx_seq_one_letter_code
_entity_poly.pdbx_strand_id
1 'polypeptide(L)'
;AGNCCTLKPSELAPATATLLAQLVSEVLPPELVSVVNGDVTTSQALLEEEFDYIFYTGNGNVGKYVMEKAAQHLTPVTLELGGKSPVIVTRSASLRLAARRIVFGKFLNCGQTCIAPDYILVENSVKEELVNLLQEEIEKMYGKAPLSNPDYGKIVNRRHFERICRLIAPE
;
A
#
# COMPACT_ATOMS: atom_id res chain seq x y z
N ALA A 1 2.60 18.04 -18.12
CA ALA A 1 3.89 18.62 -17.78
C ALA A 1 4.94 18.46 -18.90
N GLY A 2 4.64 17.73 -19.99
CA GLY A 2 5.51 17.62 -21.16
C GLY A 2 6.50 16.45 -21.12
N ASN A 3 6.44 15.59 -20.10
CA ASN A 3 7.27 14.38 -20.04
C ASN A 3 6.56 13.17 -20.64
N CYS A 4 7.33 12.25 -21.22
CA CYS A 4 6.88 10.90 -21.53
C CYS A 4 6.93 10.04 -20.26
N CYS A 5 6.14 8.95 -20.22
CA CYS A 5 6.07 8.08 -19.06
C CYS A 5 5.98 6.62 -19.47
N THR A 6 6.79 5.77 -18.84
CA THR A 6 6.63 4.31 -18.90
C THR A 6 6.08 3.82 -17.56
N LEU A 7 4.93 3.17 -17.57
CA LEU A 7 4.29 2.59 -16.40
C LEU A 7 4.58 1.08 -16.34
N LYS A 8 5.08 0.61 -15.21
CA LYS A 8 5.21 -0.82 -14.93
C LYS A 8 4.33 -1.17 -13.73
N PRO A 9 3.09 -1.63 -13.96
CA PRO A 9 2.20 -2.06 -12.89
C PRO A 9 2.71 -3.30 -12.16
N SER A 10 2.21 -3.52 -10.94
CA SER A 10 2.55 -4.71 -10.17
C SER A 10 1.99 -5.99 -10.81
N GLU A 11 2.82 -7.01 -10.92
CA GLU A 11 2.44 -8.36 -11.34
C GLU A 11 1.47 -9.05 -10.34
N LEU A 12 1.37 -8.54 -9.13
CA LEU A 12 0.46 -9.04 -8.11
C LEU A 12 -1.00 -8.61 -8.32
N ALA A 13 -1.23 -7.68 -9.26
CA ALA A 13 -2.55 -7.21 -9.67
C ALA A 13 -2.76 -7.38 -11.19
N PRO A 14 -2.70 -8.61 -11.73
CA PRO A 14 -2.62 -8.83 -13.18
C PRO A 14 -3.85 -8.33 -13.95
N ALA A 15 -5.05 -8.49 -13.41
CA ALA A 15 -6.26 -7.99 -14.04
C ALA A 15 -6.26 -6.47 -14.17
N THR A 16 -5.86 -5.76 -13.11
CA THR A 16 -5.73 -4.29 -13.11
C THR A 16 -4.63 -3.85 -14.08
N ALA A 17 -3.49 -4.53 -14.09
CA ALA A 17 -2.38 -4.23 -14.99
C ALA A 17 -2.79 -4.36 -16.48
N THR A 18 -3.50 -5.43 -16.81
CA THR A 18 -4.01 -5.66 -18.17
C THR A 18 -5.02 -4.57 -18.58
N LEU A 19 -5.98 -4.27 -17.71
CA LEU A 19 -6.96 -3.21 -17.98
C LEU A 19 -6.30 -1.84 -18.14
N LEU A 20 -5.32 -1.53 -17.28
CA LEU A 20 -4.58 -0.27 -17.38
C LEU A 20 -3.84 -0.15 -18.71
N ALA A 21 -3.18 -1.22 -19.17
CA ALA A 21 -2.48 -1.23 -20.45
C ALA A 21 -3.46 -1.00 -21.62
N GLN A 22 -4.61 -1.66 -21.59
CA GLN A 22 -5.66 -1.46 -22.59
C GLN A 22 -6.16 -0.01 -22.60
N LEU A 23 -6.60 0.52 -21.47
CA LEU A 23 -7.16 1.87 -21.38
C LEU A 23 -6.13 2.94 -21.82
N VAL A 24 -4.88 2.80 -21.41
CA VAL A 24 -3.81 3.74 -21.81
C VAL A 24 -3.62 3.69 -23.33
N SER A 25 -3.56 2.50 -23.93
CA SER A 25 -3.35 2.37 -25.37
C SER A 25 -4.54 2.88 -26.22
N GLU A 26 -5.76 2.91 -25.66
CA GLU A 26 -6.94 3.44 -26.34
C GLU A 26 -7.00 4.97 -26.36
N VAL A 27 -6.41 5.65 -25.36
CA VAL A 27 -6.61 7.09 -25.16
C VAL A 27 -5.34 7.93 -25.27
N LEU A 28 -4.17 7.31 -25.20
CA LEU A 28 -2.88 8.03 -25.25
C LEU A 28 -1.94 7.41 -26.28
N PRO A 29 -1.22 8.25 -27.06
CA PRO A 29 -0.21 7.74 -27.96
C PRO A 29 0.95 7.09 -27.19
N PRO A 30 1.51 5.98 -27.68
CA PRO A 30 2.54 5.21 -26.98
C PRO A 30 3.83 6.00 -26.76
N GLU A 31 4.08 7.03 -27.54
CA GLU A 31 5.22 7.96 -27.41
C GLU A 31 5.09 8.84 -26.14
N LEU A 32 3.87 9.05 -25.64
CA LEU A 32 3.64 9.82 -24.43
C LEU A 32 3.56 8.93 -23.20
N VAL A 33 2.75 7.85 -23.28
CA VAL A 33 2.59 6.92 -22.17
C VAL A 33 2.57 5.49 -22.69
N SER A 34 3.50 4.69 -22.20
CA SER A 34 3.55 3.25 -22.46
C SER A 34 3.34 2.46 -21.17
N VAL A 35 2.75 1.28 -21.29
CA VAL A 35 2.57 0.34 -20.16
C VAL A 35 3.29 -0.95 -20.46
N VAL A 36 4.24 -1.30 -19.58
CA VAL A 36 5.01 -2.54 -19.67
C VAL A 36 4.53 -3.52 -18.61
N ASN A 37 3.77 -4.52 -19.02
CA ASN A 37 3.36 -5.61 -18.14
C ASN A 37 4.43 -6.69 -18.07
N GLY A 38 4.59 -7.27 -16.88
CA GLY A 38 5.55 -8.36 -16.67
C GLY A 38 5.86 -8.53 -15.19
N ASP A 39 6.69 -9.51 -14.92
CA ASP A 39 7.11 -9.91 -13.59
C ASP A 39 8.39 -9.20 -13.12
N VAL A 40 9.05 -9.79 -12.13
CA VAL A 40 10.31 -9.27 -11.57
C VAL A 40 11.39 -9.16 -12.64
N THR A 41 11.46 -10.10 -13.59
CA THR A 41 12.50 -10.07 -14.65
C THR A 41 12.30 -8.88 -15.58
N THR A 42 11.05 -8.57 -15.90
CA THR A 42 10.69 -7.37 -16.68
C THR A 42 11.04 -6.09 -15.92
N SER A 43 10.77 -6.05 -14.61
CA SER A 43 11.15 -4.89 -13.78
C SER A 43 12.66 -4.70 -13.73
N GLN A 44 13.42 -5.79 -13.62
CA GLN A 44 14.88 -5.75 -13.64
C GLN A 44 15.42 -5.25 -14.98
N ALA A 45 14.88 -5.77 -16.10
CA ALA A 45 15.27 -5.30 -17.44
C ALA A 45 15.01 -3.82 -17.65
N LEU A 46 13.84 -3.31 -17.20
CA LEU A 46 13.56 -1.88 -17.28
C LEU A 46 14.55 -1.03 -16.47
N LEU A 47 15.02 -1.51 -15.33
CA LEU A 47 15.97 -0.77 -14.50
C LEU A 47 17.43 -0.78 -15.05
N GLU A 48 17.69 -1.53 -16.11
CA GLU A 48 18.96 -1.44 -16.85
C GLU A 48 18.93 -0.33 -17.93
N GLU A 49 17.72 0.20 -18.26
CA GLU A 49 17.56 1.26 -19.23
C GLU A 49 17.82 2.63 -18.61
N GLU A 50 18.27 3.60 -19.42
CA GLU A 50 18.49 4.97 -19.00
C GLU A 50 17.18 5.75 -18.96
N PHE A 51 16.76 6.15 -17.76
CA PHE A 51 15.62 7.04 -17.53
C PHE A 51 16.09 8.38 -16.96
N ASP A 52 15.38 9.46 -17.30
CA ASP A 52 15.63 10.77 -16.70
C ASP A 52 15.18 10.83 -15.23
N TYR A 53 14.24 9.97 -14.85
CA TYR A 53 13.68 9.92 -13.50
C TYR A 53 12.96 8.59 -13.23
N ILE A 54 13.10 8.06 -12.03
CA ILE A 54 12.37 6.87 -11.59
C ILE A 54 11.52 7.19 -10.36
N PHE A 55 10.21 6.92 -10.46
CA PHE A 55 9.28 6.95 -9.34
C PHE A 55 8.88 5.52 -8.98
N TYR A 56 9.17 5.10 -7.77
CA TYR A 56 8.87 3.76 -7.29
C TYR A 56 7.99 3.79 -6.04
N THR A 57 6.95 2.98 -6.03
CA THR A 57 6.13 2.72 -4.83
C THR A 57 6.17 1.24 -4.48
N GLY A 58 6.53 0.90 -3.24
CA GLY A 58 6.56 -0.49 -2.79
C GLY A 58 7.34 -0.70 -1.49
N ASN A 59 7.97 -1.86 -1.37
CA ASN A 59 8.75 -2.17 -0.17
C ASN A 59 10.20 -1.66 -0.23
N GLY A 60 10.79 -1.46 0.96
CA GLY A 60 12.13 -0.89 1.08
C GLY A 60 13.26 -1.73 0.45
N ASN A 61 13.13 -3.06 0.39
CA ASN A 61 14.16 -3.91 -0.22
C ASN A 61 14.23 -3.71 -1.72
N VAL A 62 13.07 -3.65 -2.39
CA VAL A 62 13.02 -3.33 -3.82
C VAL A 62 13.41 -1.87 -4.06
N GLY A 63 13.01 -0.94 -3.16
CA GLY A 63 13.44 0.45 -3.23
C GLY A 63 14.96 0.61 -3.22
N LYS A 64 15.67 -0.12 -2.37
CA LYS A 64 17.14 -0.16 -2.38
C LYS A 64 17.70 -0.64 -3.72
N TYR A 65 17.14 -1.72 -4.26
CA TYR A 65 17.55 -2.23 -5.56
C TYR A 65 17.32 -1.21 -6.69
N VAL A 66 16.19 -0.52 -6.68
CA VAL A 66 15.90 0.58 -7.62
C VAL A 66 16.96 1.67 -7.52
N MET A 67 17.33 2.10 -6.31
CA MET A 67 18.39 3.09 -6.11
C MET A 67 19.74 2.62 -6.63
N GLU A 68 20.11 1.36 -6.35
CA GLU A 68 21.39 0.77 -6.82
C GLU A 68 21.47 0.78 -8.35
N LYS A 69 20.36 0.46 -9.03
CA LYS A 69 20.31 0.46 -10.50
C LYS A 69 20.31 1.89 -11.06
N ALA A 70 19.50 2.76 -10.53
CA ALA A 70 19.43 4.17 -10.93
C ALA A 70 20.79 4.88 -10.78
N ALA A 71 21.55 4.54 -9.74
CA ALA A 71 22.88 5.13 -9.52
C ALA A 71 23.89 4.83 -10.65
N GLN A 72 23.71 3.75 -11.41
CA GLN A 72 24.57 3.41 -12.53
C GLN A 72 24.46 4.41 -13.69
N HIS A 73 23.28 5.06 -13.80
CA HIS A 73 22.98 6.06 -14.81
C HIS A 73 22.87 7.48 -14.22
N LEU A 74 23.17 7.66 -12.92
CA LEU A 74 22.95 8.91 -12.17
C LEU A 74 21.49 9.39 -12.22
N THR A 75 20.54 8.48 -12.43
CA THR A 75 19.11 8.78 -12.51
C THR A 75 18.56 9.14 -11.14
N PRO A 76 17.92 10.32 -10.96
CA PRO A 76 17.26 10.66 -9.72
C PRO A 76 16.03 9.76 -9.46
N VAL A 77 15.80 9.44 -8.18
CA VAL A 77 14.69 8.57 -7.78
C VAL A 77 13.83 9.20 -6.70
N THR A 78 12.51 8.93 -6.76
CA THR A 78 11.60 9.09 -5.62
C THR A 78 11.10 7.73 -5.21
N LEU A 79 11.22 7.44 -3.91
CA LEU A 79 10.78 6.19 -3.33
C LEU A 79 9.63 6.43 -2.36
N GLU A 80 8.46 5.93 -2.70
CA GLU A 80 7.30 5.84 -1.81
C GLU A 80 7.26 4.44 -1.20
N LEU A 81 7.51 4.37 0.11
CA LEU A 81 7.71 3.10 0.82
C LEU A 81 6.63 2.89 1.88
N GLY A 82 6.84 1.91 2.75
CA GLY A 82 5.95 1.66 3.88
C GLY A 82 6.02 2.73 4.96
N GLY A 83 5.06 2.72 5.87
CA GLY A 83 4.97 3.68 6.97
C GLY A 83 4.64 3.03 8.30
N LYS A 84 4.82 3.80 9.37
CA LYS A 84 4.45 3.53 10.76
C LYS A 84 3.61 4.69 11.28
N SER A 85 2.46 4.92 10.63
CA SER A 85 1.62 6.11 10.85
C SER A 85 0.96 6.09 12.23
N PRO A 86 1.32 7.01 13.15
CA PRO A 86 0.69 7.14 14.44
C PRO A 86 -0.70 7.75 14.33
N VAL A 87 -1.60 7.35 15.23
CA VAL A 87 -2.85 8.05 15.49
C VAL A 87 -2.78 8.65 16.88
N ILE A 88 -3.08 9.93 17.03
CA ILE A 88 -3.13 10.62 18.31
C ILE A 88 -4.58 10.94 18.63
N VAL A 89 -5.07 10.45 19.78
CA VAL A 89 -6.43 10.65 20.25
C VAL A 89 -6.40 11.34 21.63
N THR A 90 -6.81 12.59 21.66
CA THR A 90 -6.92 13.36 22.89
C THR A 90 -8.33 13.24 23.47
N ARG A 91 -8.51 13.62 24.74
CA ARG A 91 -9.83 13.65 25.42
C ARG A 91 -10.86 14.59 24.76
N SER A 92 -10.39 15.56 23.97
CA SER A 92 -11.26 16.48 23.24
C SER A 92 -11.74 15.95 21.89
N ALA A 93 -11.23 14.78 21.46
CA ALA A 93 -11.61 14.17 20.20
C ALA A 93 -13.05 13.63 20.25
N SER A 94 -13.73 13.65 19.10
CA SER A 94 -14.97 12.88 18.93
C SER A 94 -14.63 11.40 18.81
N LEU A 95 -14.69 10.64 19.91
CA LEU A 95 -14.20 9.27 19.99
C LEU A 95 -14.89 8.34 18.99
N ARG A 96 -16.21 8.46 18.80
CA ARG A 96 -16.97 7.67 17.82
C ARG A 96 -16.52 7.94 16.39
N LEU A 97 -16.28 9.20 16.04
CA LEU A 97 -15.76 9.57 14.72
C LEU A 97 -14.31 9.08 14.55
N ALA A 98 -13.49 9.21 15.59
CA ALA A 98 -12.10 8.72 15.60
C ALA A 98 -12.07 7.20 15.38
N ALA A 99 -12.85 6.43 16.15
CA ALA A 99 -12.94 4.98 16.01
C ALA A 99 -13.33 4.55 14.58
N ARG A 100 -14.37 5.17 14.02
CA ARG A 100 -14.82 4.89 12.65
C ARG A 100 -13.73 5.15 11.61
N ARG A 101 -13.02 6.29 11.71
CA ARG A 101 -11.94 6.64 10.78
C ARG A 101 -10.71 5.74 10.93
N ILE A 102 -10.37 5.38 12.17
CA ILE A 102 -9.26 4.46 12.46
C ILE A 102 -9.56 3.08 11.87
N VAL A 103 -10.75 2.53 12.13
CA VAL A 103 -11.14 1.22 11.62
C VAL A 103 -11.17 1.22 10.10
N PHE A 104 -11.80 2.20 9.48
CA PHE A 104 -11.79 2.33 8.02
C PHE A 104 -10.36 2.40 7.45
N GLY A 105 -9.54 3.32 7.96
CA GLY A 105 -8.17 3.53 7.45
C GLY A 105 -7.25 2.32 7.71
N LYS A 106 -7.46 1.59 8.84
CA LYS A 106 -6.64 0.43 9.17
C LYS A 106 -6.99 -0.79 8.35
N PHE A 107 -8.27 -1.05 8.13
CA PHE A 107 -8.70 -2.30 7.50
C PHE A 107 -8.97 -2.18 5.99
N LEU A 108 -8.96 -0.97 5.45
CA LEU A 108 -8.94 -0.77 3.99
C LEU A 108 -7.79 -1.58 3.38
N ASN A 109 -8.08 -2.36 2.34
CA ASN A 109 -7.10 -3.24 1.70
C ASN A 109 -6.37 -4.19 2.68
N CYS A 110 -7.06 -4.63 3.74
CA CYS A 110 -6.50 -5.49 4.80
C CYS A 110 -5.25 -4.88 5.49
N GLY A 111 -5.18 -3.54 5.59
CA GLY A 111 -4.08 -2.79 6.20
C GLY A 111 -2.81 -2.68 5.35
N GLN A 112 -2.84 -3.14 4.11
CA GLN A 112 -1.70 -3.12 3.18
C GLN A 112 -1.60 -1.76 2.48
N THR A 113 -1.50 -0.68 3.26
CA THR A 113 -1.47 0.70 2.78
C THR A 113 -0.38 1.46 3.55
N CYS A 114 0.45 2.22 2.85
CA CYS A 114 1.57 2.97 3.44
C CYS A 114 1.15 3.95 4.53
N ILE A 115 -0.04 4.54 4.41
CA ILE A 115 -0.62 5.51 5.36
C ILE A 115 -1.63 4.87 6.34
N ALA A 116 -1.78 3.54 6.36
CA ALA A 116 -2.69 2.90 7.30
C ALA A 116 -2.31 3.21 8.74
N PRO A 117 -3.26 3.52 9.62
CA PRO A 117 -3.02 3.64 11.05
C PRO A 117 -2.24 2.41 11.58
N ASP A 118 -1.09 2.64 12.21
CA ASP A 118 -0.24 1.54 12.70
C ASP A 118 -0.38 1.35 14.19
N TYR A 119 -0.25 2.43 14.96
CA TYR A 119 -0.43 2.43 16.41
C TYR A 119 -1.19 3.67 16.89
N ILE A 120 -1.80 3.56 18.07
CA ILE A 120 -2.63 4.61 18.64
C ILE A 120 -2.00 5.11 19.94
N LEU A 121 -1.72 6.41 20.00
CA LEU A 121 -1.39 7.14 21.21
C LEU A 121 -2.68 7.81 21.71
N VAL A 122 -3.18 7.36 22.85
CA VAL A 122 -4.45 7.82 23.39
C VAL A 122 -4.31 8.29 24.84
N GLU A 123 -4.97 9.39 25.21
CA GLU A 123 -5.02 9.82 26.62
C GLU A 123 -5.74 8.76 27.46
N ASN A 124 -5.15 8.44 28.64
CA ASN A 124 -5.65 7.36 29.52
C ASN A 124 -7.14 7.54 29.89
N SER A 125 -7.59 8.78 30.05
CA SER A 125 -8.98 9.10 30.42
C SER A 125 -10.02 8.61 29.42
N VAL A 126 -9.66 8.39 28.16
CA VAL A 126 -10.58 8.00 27.08
C VAL A 126 -10.20 6.68 26.42
N LYS A 127 -9.18 6.01 26.93
CA LYS A 127 -8.63 4.78 26.34
C LYS A 127 -9.67 3.65 26.26
N GLU A 128 -10.32 3.33 27.39
CA GLU A 128 -11.27 2.22 27.46
C GLU A 128 -12.48 2.45 26.56
N GLU A 129 -13.00 3.69 26.56
CA GLU A 129 -14.11 4.07 25.67
C GLU A 129 -13.72 3.93 24.20
N LEU A 130 -12.52 4.40 23.82
CA LEU A 130 -12.02 4.26 22.45
C LEU A 130 -11.89 2.80 22.04
N VAL A 131 -11.36 1.93 22.90
CA VAL A 131 -11.22 0.48 22.62
C VAL A 131 -12.58 -0.15 22.35
N ASN A 132 -13.59 0.14 23.18
CA ASN A 132 -14.95 -0.37 22.98
C ASN A 132 -15.53 0.12 21.63
N LEU A 133 -15.38 1.41 21.33
CA LEU A 133 -15.85 1.97 20.06
C LEU A 133 -15.13 1.38 18.84
N LEU A 134 -13.84 1.09 18.94
CA LEU A 134 -13.10 0.40 17.87
C LEU A 134 -13.65 -0.99 17.62
N GLN A 135 -13.94 -1.76 18.67
CA GLN A 135 -14.55 -3.09 18.56
C GLN A 135 -15.94 -3.02 17.92
N GLU A 136 -16.79 -2.09 18.37
CA GLU A 136 -18.11 -1.85 17.76
C GLU A 136 -18.02 -1.53 16.26
N GLU A 137 -17.10 -0.63 15.86
CA GLU A 137 -16.97 -0.25 14.46
C GLU A 137 -16.37 -1.38 13.61
N ILE A 138 -15.47 -2.22 14.14
CA ILE A 138 -14.98 -3.42 13.46
C ILE A 138 -16.12 -4.39 13.21
N GLU A 139 -16.92 -4.68 14.25
CA GLU A 139 -18.06 -5.59 14.12
C GLU A 139 -19.12 -5.06 13.15
N LYS A 140 -19.36 -3.76 13.16
CA LYS A 140 -20.29 -3.11 12.25
C LYS A 140 -19.85 -3.15 10.79
N MET A 141 -18.54 -2.98 10.50
CA MET A 141 -18.02 -3.00 9.14
C MET A 141 -17.84 -4.41 8.58
N TYR A 142 -17.39 -5.35 9.40
CA TYR A 142 -16.94 -6.66 8.94
C TYR A 142 -17.69 -7.83 9.56
N GLY A 143 -18.61 -7.56 10.50
CA GLY A 143 -19.37 -8.58 11.23
C GLY A 143 -18.53 -9.31 12.28
N LYS A 144 -19.17 -10.29 12.96
CA LYS A 144 -18.52 -11.10 14.00
C LYS A 144 -17.52 -12.12 13.45
N ALA A 145 -17.55 -12.40 12.16
CA ALA A 145 -16.67 -13.32 11.47
C ALA A 145 -16.02 -12.65 10.25
N PRO A 146 -15.05 -11.74 10.45
CA PRO A 146 -14.45 -10.96 9.36
C PRO A 146 -13.84 -11.82 8.24
N LEU A 147 -13.32 -13.00 8.57
CA LEU A 147 -12.72 -13.90 7.58
C LEU A 147 -13.74 -14.46 6.56
N SER A 148 -15.02 -14.45 6.91
CA SER A 148 -16.11 -14.86 6.03
C SER A 148 -16.79 -13.70 5.32
N ASN A 149 -16.38 -12.46 5.63
CA ASN A 149 -16.94 -11.27 4.99
C ASN A 149 -16.30 -11.06 3.61
N PRO A 150 -17.08 -11.01 2.51
CA PRO A 150 -16.56 -10.81 1.16
C PRO A 150 -15.95 -9.41 0.94
N ASP A 151 -16.34 -8.42 1.75
CA ASP A 151 -15.84 -7.05 1.66
C ASP A 151 -14.52 -6.86 2.43
N TYR A 152 -14.10 -7.85 3.23
CA TYR A 152 -12.82 -7.81 3.90
C TYR A 152 -11.73 -8.41 3.02
N GLY A 153 -10.76 -7.58 2.64
CA GLY A 153 -9.64 -7.98 1.81
C GLY A 153 -8.78 -9.09 2.43
N LYS A 154 -7.88 -9.62 1.64
CA LYS A 154 -6.90 -10.64 2.06
C LYS A 154 -5.49 -10.14 1.85
N ILE A 155 -4.54 -10.72 2.58
CA ILE A 155 -3.12 -10.48 2.32
C ILE A 155 -2.79 -10.96 0.90
N VAL A 156 -2.12 -10.12 0.15
CA VAL A 156 -1.94 -10.21 -1.31
C VAL A 156 -1.38 -11.55 -1.81
N ASN A 157 -0.52 -12.20 -1.01
CA ASN A 157 0.02 -13.51 -1.33
C ASN A 157 0.47 -14.27 -0.08
N ARG A 158 0.72 -15.58 -0.24
CA ARG A 158 1.12 -16.47 0.84
C ARG A 158 2.44 -16.05 1.50
N ARG A 159 3.42 -15.60 0.74
CA ARG A 159 4.71 -15.14 1.27
C ARG A 159 4.55 -13.99 2.26
N HIS A 160 3.72 -13.00 1.93
CA HIS A 160 3.44 -11.87 2.82
C HIS A 160 2.59 -12.29 4.01
N PHE A 161 1.61 -13.18 3.83
CA PHE A 161 0.85 -13.74 4.92
C PHE A 161 1.76 -14.45 5.94
N GLU A 162 2.62 -15.36 5.49
CA GLU A 162 3.55 -16.08 6.36
C GLU A 162 4.55 -15.13 7.06
N ARG A 163 5.00 -14.06 6.38
CA ARG A 163 5.84 -13.02 7.01
C ARG A 163 5.12 -12.34 8.16
N ILE A 164 3.84 -12.01 8.00
CA ILE A 164 3.03 -11.38 9.06
C ILE A 164 2.80 -12.36 10.20
N CYS A 165 2.50 -13.62 9.91
CA CYS A 165 2.34 -14.65 10.94
C CYS A 165 3.60 -14.79 11.81
N ARG A 166 4.78 -14.74 11.21
CA ARG A 166 6.06 -14.76 11.97
C ARG A 166 6.25 -13.55 12.88
N LEU A 167 5.71 -12.38 12.52
CA LEU A 167 5.81 -11.17 13.35
C LEU A 167 4.88 -11.20 14.57
N ILE A 168 3.79 -11.94 14.51
CA ILE A 168 2.80 -12.05 15.60
C ILE A 168 2.86 -13.40 16.34
N ALA A 169 3.71 -14.32 15.88
CA ALA A 169 3.94 -15.57 16.61
C ALA A 169 4.60 -15.26 17.96
N PRO A 170 4.16 -15.88 19.07
CA PRO A 170 4.89 -15.77 20.32
C PRO A 170 6.30 -16.35 20.15
N GLU A 171 7.28 -15.71 20.78
CA GLU A 171 8.65 -16.23 20.90
C GLU A 171 8.71 -17.53 21.70
#